data_38923508279ba8bb5e8c116629541f55
#
_entry.id   38923508279ba8bb5e8c116629541f55
#
_cell.length_a   1.000
_cell.length_b   1.000
_cell.length_c   1.000
_cell.angle_alpha   90.00
_cell.angle_beta   90.00
_cell.angle_gamma   90.00
#
_symmetry.space_group_name_H-M   'P 1'
#
loop_
_entity.id
_entity.type
_entity.pdbx_description
1 polymer ?
#
loop_
_entity_poly.entity_id
_entity_poly.type
_entity_poly.pdbx_seq_one_letter_code
_entity_poly.pdbx_strand_id
1 'polypeptide(L)'
;RDLGRGHLVDPGEAVGIVAAQSIGEPGTQLTMRTFHIGGAASRSSEEDKIEVKFDGVVKYHNISSVQNKDKNAVCISRSAEIILMDENDSEKERYKLPYGGIVNVKDGAKVSAGDVIATWDPLNHPIISEVKGKAKLLDMESGISVRVVEDPLTGLSNIEVLDAAERTAAGKDLAPTISIVDGKGNEVLLPNGKRPANYILELKSLVNISEGQAIEVGD
;
A
#
# COMPACT_ATOMS: atom_id res chain seq x y z
N ARG A 1 -27.33 18.59 47.18
CA ARG A 1 -26.57 19.57 47.96
C ARG A 1 -25.63 20.35 47.05
N ASP A 2 -25.59 21.65 47.28
CA ASP A 2 -24.53 22.49 46.71
C ASP A 2 -23.26 22.29 47.54
N LEU A 3 -22.21 21.81 46.87
CA LEU A 3 -20.92 21.52 47.54
C LEU A 3 -20.17 22.78 47.92
N GLY A 4 -20.41 23.90 47.25
CA GLY A 4 -19.79 25.21 47.58
C GLY A 4 -20.38 25.88 48.78
N ARG A 5 -21.71 25.74 48.98
CA ARG A 5 -22.47 26.41 50.07
C ARG A 5 -22.81 25.46 51.24
N GLY A 6 -22.71 24.15 51.03
CA GLY A 6 -22.95 23.13 52.08
C GLY A 6 -24.40 22.80 52.39
N HIS A 7 -25.39 23.46 51.74
CA HIS A 7 -26.83 23.27 51.95
C HIS A 7 -27.52 22.75 50.68
N LEU A 8 -28.86 22.57 50.73
CA LEU A 8 -29.64 22.22 49.56
C LEU A 8 -29.68 23.42 48.59
N VAL A 9 -29.71 23.14 47.30
CA VAL A 9 -29.88 24.15 46.24
C VAL A 9 -31.24 24.81 46.35
N ASP A 10 -31.32 26.08 45.99
CA ASP A 10 -32.55 26.83 46.02
C ASP A 10 -33.54 26.40 44.93
N PRO A 11 -34.86 26.43 45.20
CA PRO A 11 -35.87 26.17 44.18
C PRO A 11 -35.74 27.15 43.01
N GLY A 12 -35.63 26.62 41.79
CA GLY A 12 -35.45 27.40 40.54
C GLY A 12 -34.00 27.42 40.04
N GLU A 13 -33.05 26.87 40.76
CA GLU A 13 -31.67 26.73 40.27
C GLU A 13 -31.58 25.64 39.18
N ALA A 14 -30.99 25.97 38.02
CA ALA A 14 -30.93 25.08 36.87
C ALA A 14 -29.78 24.02 36.99
N VAL A 15 -29.82 23.23 38.06
CA VAL A 15 -28.76 22.25 38.41
C VAL A 15 -28.49 21.25 37.28
N GLY A 16 -29.52 20.80 36.57
CA GLY A 16 -29.40 19.87 35.46
C GLY A 16 -28.64 20.46 34.28
N ILE A 17 -28.84 21.74 33.97
CA ILE A 17 -28.17 22.45 32.88
C ILE A 17 -26.67 22.63 33.23
N VAL A 18 -26.37 23.04 34.46
CA VAL A 18 -25.00 23.23 34.93
C VAL A 18 -24.25 21.90 34.92
N ALA A 19 -24.88 20.81 35.38
CA ALA A 19 -24.31 19.49 35.32
C ALA A 19 -24.06 19.02 33.86
N ALA A 20 -25.01 19.24 32.96
CA ALA A 20 -24.87 18.87 31.56
C ALA A 20 -23.73 19.64 30.87
N GLN A 21 -23.60 20.94 31.15
CA GLN A 21 -22.51 21.76 30.61
C GLN A 21 -21.16 21.33 31.15
N SER A 22 -21.04 21.09 32.45
CA SER A 22 -19.77 20.70 33.08
C SER A 22 -19.27 19.31 32.66
N ILE A 23 -20.19 18.43 32.29
CA ILE A 23 -19.85 17.08 31.76
C ILE A 23 -19.65 17.13 30.23
N GLY A 24 -20.49 17.88 29.52
CA GLY A 24 -20.51 17.92 28.04
C GLY A 24 -19.35 18.69 27.43
N GLU A 25 -18.94 19.82 28.04
CA GLU A 25 -17.87 20.64 27.50
C GLU A 25 -16.51 19.90 27.50
N PRO A 26 -16.01 19.36 28.62
CA PRO A 26 -14.76 18.61 28.60
C PRO A 26 -14.88 17.30 27.81
N GLY A 27 -16.05 16.68 27.76
CA GLY A 27 -16.31 15.50 26.94
C GLY A 27 -16.14 15.78 25.45
N THR A 28 -16.67 16.91 24.95
CA THR A 28 -16.51 17.34 23.56
C THR A 28 -15.05 17.70 23.23
N GLN A 29 -14.36 18.41 24.12
CA GLN A 29 -12.93 18.70 23.94
C GLN A 29 -12.07 17.44 23.97
N LEU A 30 -12.37 16.48 24.82
CA LEU A 30 -11.66 15.20 24.91
C LEU A 30 -11.89 14.36 23.65
N THR A 31 -13.13 14.32 23.12
CA THR A 31 -13.45 13.61 21.87
C THR A 31 -12.80 14.27 20.66
N MET A 32 -12.77 15.58 20.56
CA MET A 32 -12.05 16.28 19.50
C MET A 32 -10.52 16.04 19.58
N ARG A 33 -9.93 16.08 20.78
CA ARG A 33 -8.51 15.74 20.96
C ARG A 33 -8.22 14.28 20.66
N THR A 34 -9.10 13.35 21.05
CA THR A 34 -8.93 11.91 20.76
C THR A 34 -9.12 11.64 19.26
N PHE A 35 -10.00 12.37 18.56
CA PHE A 35 -10.13 12.25 17.11
C PHE A 35 -8.88 12.73 16.37
N HIS A 36 -8.24 13.80 16.83
CA HIS A 36 -6.99 14.28 16.24
C HIS A 36 -5.77 13.41 16.60
N ILE A 37 -5.71 12.89 17.82
CA ILE A 37 -4.61 12.01 18.26
C ILE A 37 -4.85 10.58 17.78
N GLY A 38 -6.05 10.06 17.82
CA GLY A 38 -6.39 8.73 17.31
C GLY A 38 -6.24 8.59 15.80
N GLY A 39 -6.58 9.64 15.04
CA GLY A 39 -6.36 9.67 13.59
C GLY A 39 -4.88 9.75 13.20
N ALA A 40 -4.06 10.41 14.01
CA ALA A 40 -2.61 10.46 13.81
C ALA A 40 -1.91 9.18 14.30
N ALA A 41 -2.38 8.58 15.41
CA ALA A 41 -1.84 7.33 15.93
C ALA A 41 -2.23 6.11 15.08
N SER A 42 -3.42 6.11 14.45
CA SER A 42 -3.80 5.05 13.50
C SER A 42 -3.04 5.10 12.18
N ARG A 43 -2.42 6.23 11.82
CA ARG A 43 -1.57 6.32 10.62
C ARG A 43 -0.12 5.89 10.87
N SER A 44 0.29 5.69 12.12
CA SER A 44 1.68 5.38 12.47
C SER A 44 1.97 3.90 12.70
N SER A 45 1.01 3.01 12.46
CA SER A 45 1.25 1.56 12.49
C SER A 45 0.62 0.87 11.29
N GLU A 46 0.88 1.38 10.08
CA GLU A 46 0.77 0.52 8.91
C GLU A 46 1.86 -0.52 9.09
N GLU A 47 1.43 -1.76 9.32
CA GLU A 47 2.36 -2.88 9.48
C GLU A 47 3.18 -2.98 8.18
N ASP A 48 4.50 -2.90 8.30
CA ASP A 48 5.47 -3.02 7.20
C ASP A 48 6.06 -4.41 7.10
N LYS A 49 5.66 -5.31 7.99
CA LYS A 49 6.17 -6.68 8.10
C LYS A 49 5.12 -7.64 8.66
N ILE A 50 5.29 -8.91 8.35
CA ILE A 50 4.60 -10.01 9.02
C ILE A 50 5.59 -10.69 9.95
N GLU A 51 5.33 -10.66 11.24
CA GLU A 51 6.07 -11.35 12.29
C GLU A 51 5.20 -12.47 12.84
N VAL A 52 5.72 -13.70 12.83
CA VAL A 52 4.96 -14.86 13.30
C VAL A 52 4.91 -14.89 14.83
N LYS A 53 3.74 -15.24 15.37
CA LYS A 53 3.52 -15.29 16.83
C LYS A 53 3.79 -16.67 17.43
N PHE A 54 3.83 -17.69 16.61
CA PHE A 54 3.99 -19.09 17.02
C PHE A 54 4.99 -19.81 16.15
N ASP A 55 5.61 -20.86 16.71
CA ASP A 55 6.43 -21.77 15.93
C ASP A 55 5.56 -22.59 14.98
N GLY A 56 6.07 -22.86 13.79
CA GLY A 56 5.32 -23.63 12.81
C GLY A 56 6.05 -23.81 11.49
N VAL A 57 5.32 -24.32 10.51
CA VAL A 57 5.80 -24.50 9.13
C VAL A 57 5.01 -23.56 8.22
N VAL A 58 5.73 -22.81 7.42
CA VAL A 58 5.15 -21.87 6.43
C VAL A 58 4.60 -22.65 5.24
N LYS A 59 3.38 -22.36 4.83
CA LYS A 59 2.76 -22.87 3.61
C LYS A 59 2.23 -21.72 2.77
N TYR A 60 2.60 -21.72 1.49
CA TYR A 60 2.16 -20.73 0.54
C TYR A 60 0.77 -21.04 0.01
N HIS A 61 -0.09 -20.02 -0.06
CA HIS A 61 -1.38 -20.11 -0.70
C HIS A 61 -1.55 -18.98 -1.72
N ASN A 62 -1.80 -19.32 -2.99
CA ASN A 62 -1.94 -18.38 -4.11
C ASN A 62 -0.76 -17.41 -4.27
N ILE A 63 0.44 -17.77 -3.85
CA ILE A 63 1.62 -16.93 -4.01
C ILE A 63 2.24 -17.18 -5.37
N SER A 64 2.29 -16.12 -6.18
CA SER A 64 3.17 -16.03 -7.34
C SER A 64 4.24 -14.98 -7.01
N SER A 65 5.50 -15.32 -7.21
CA SER A 65 6.60 -14.41 -6.92
C SER A 65 7.62 -14.40 -8.06
N VAL A 66 8.28 -13.27 -8.22
CA VAL A 66 9.42 -13.08 -9.12
C VAL A 66 10.65 -12.71 -8.31
N GLN A 67 11.81 -13.06 -8.82
CA GLN A 67 13.07 -12.62 -8.19
C GLN A 67 13.47 -11.27 -8.74
N ASN A 68 13.69 -10.30 -7.86
CA ASN A 68 14.26 -9.02 -8.23
C ASN A 68 15.80 -9.11 -8.39
N LYS A 69 16.42 -7.98 -8.76
CA LYS A 69 17.90 -7.87 -8.92
C LYS A 69 18.68 -8.26 -7.66
N ASP A 70 18.10 -8.05 -6.49
CA ASP A 70 18.68 -8.39 -5.18
C ASP A 70 18.45 -9.86 -4.78
N LYS A 71 17.86 -10.66 -5.68
CA LYS A 71 17.48 -12.06 -5.46
C LYS A 71 16.40 -12.27 -4.39
N ASN A 72 15.68 -11.23 -4.03
CA ASN A 72 14.53 -11.32 -3.14
C ASN A 72 13.31 -11.83 -3.92
N ALA A 73 12.48 -12.66 -3.28
CA ALA A 73 11.22 -13.11 -3.84
C ALA A 73 10.15 -12.03 -3.59
N VAL A 74 9.72 -11.35 -4.65
CA VAL A 74 8.71 -10.30 -4.60
C VAL A 74 7.37 -10.87 -5.05
N CYS A 75 6.34 -10.65 -4.24
CA CYS A 75 4.98 -11.15 -4.51
C CYS A 75 4.30 -10.32 -5.60
N ILE A 76 3.83 -11.01 -6.65
CA ILE A 76 3.05 -10.41 -7.75
C ILE A 76 1.58 -10.86 -7.74
N SER A 77 1.15 -11.55 -6.72
CA SER A 77 -0.24 -11.99 -6.56
C SER A 77 -1.03 -11.02 -5.67
N ARG A 78 -2.26 -10.70 -6.08
CA ARG A 78 -3.16 -9.84 -5.28
C ARG A 78 -3.93 -10.60 -4.19
N SER A 79 -3.92 -11.93 -4.24
CA SER A 79 -4.60 -12.83 -3.29
C SER A 79 -3.64 -13.78 -2.61
N ALA A 80 -2.39 -13.33 -2.42
CA ALA A 80 -1.36 -14.10 -1.76
C ALA A 80 -1.62 -14.21 -0.26
N GLU A 81 -1.44 -15.41 0.28
CA GLU A 81 -1.56 -15.67 1.71
C GLU A 81 -0.44 -16.60 2.16
N ILE A 82 0.09 -16.34 3.33
CA ILE A 82 1.03 -17.22 4.02
C ILE A 82 0.28 -17.87 5.17
N ILE A 83 0.26 -19.19 5.19
CA ILE A 83 -0.41 -19.98 6.23
C ILE A 83 0.67 -20.56 7.13
N LEU A 84 0.51 -20.39 8.44
CA LEU A 84 1.34 -21.03 9.44
C LEU A 84 0.67 -22.32 9.89
N MET A 85 1.34 -23.45 9.65
CA MET A 85 0.86 -24.78 9.99
C MET A 85 1.55 -25.29 11.26
N ASP A 86 0.85 -26.05 12.04
CA ASP A 86 1.39 -26.79 13.19
C ASP A 86 2.01 -28.13 12.76
N GLU A 87 2.67 -28.82 13.69
CA GLU A 87 3.26 -30.16 13.50
C GLU A 87 2.20 -31.20 13.10
N ASN A 88 0.93 -30.97 13.38
CA ASN A 88 -0.21 -31.83 13.01
C ASN A 88 -0.89 -31.43 11.70
N ASP A 89 -0.23 -30.60 10.86
CA ASP A 89 -0.77 -30.09 9.60
C ASP A 89 -2.10 -29.30 9.80
N SER A 90 -2.27 -28.69 10.98
CA SER A 90 -3.40 -27.82 11.32
C SER A 90 -3.01 -26.35 11.14
N GLU A 91 -3.91 -25.57 10.54
CA GLU A 91 -3.70 -24.12 10.35
C GLU A 91 -3.78 -23.41 11.70
N LYS A 92 -2.69 -22.70 12.06
CA LYS A 92 -2.63 -21.86 13.27
C LYS A 92 -3.01 -20.43 12.97
N GLU A 93 -2.37 -19.83 11.96
CA GLU A 93 -2.60 -18.46 11.55
C GLU A 93 -2.48 -18.32 10.03
N ARG A 94 -3.18 -17.31 9.51
CA ARG A 94 -3.18 -16.95 8.09
C ARG A 94 -2.88 -15.47 7.96
N TYR A 95 -1.86 -15.16 7.18
CA TYR A 95 -1.40 -13.81 6.93
C TYR A 95 -1.61 -13.46 5.46
N LYS A 96 -2.27 -12.33 5.22
CA LYS A 96 -2.44 -11.80 3.88
C LYS A 96 -1.19 -11.05 3.46
N LEU A 97 -0.63 -11.41 2.31
CA LEU A 97 0.55 -10.75 1.77
C LEU A 97 0.14 -9.73 0.70
N PRO A 98 0.52 -8.45 0.82
CA PRO A 98 0.23 -7.46 -0.21
C PRO A 98 1.05 -7.68 -1.48
N TYR A 99 0.55 -7.19 -2.60
CA TYR A 99 1.29 -7.10 -3.85
C TYR A 99 2.55 -6.24 -3.65
N GLY A 100 3.67 -6.67 -4.17
CA GLY A 100 4.96 -6.01 -3.96
C GLY A 100 5.68 -6.40 -2.67
N GLY A 101 5.05 -7.21 -1.80
CA GLY A 101 5.67 -7.69 -0.57
C GLY A 101 6.84 -8.63 -0.86
N ILE A 102 7.93 -8.44 -0.12
CA ILE A 102 9.13 -9.29 -0.18
C ILE A 102 8.93 -10.46 0.78
N VAL A 103 9.07 -11.68 0.29
CA VAL A 103 8.96 -12.90 1.08
C VAL A 103 10.36 -13.36 1.49
N ASN A 104 10.59 -13.41 2.81
CA ASN A 104 11.90 -13.74 3.37
C ASN A 104 12.11 -15.25 3.62
N VAL A 105 11.05 -16.03 3.57
CA VAL A 105 11.07 -17.47 3.88
C VAL A 105 10.57 -18.27 2.67
N LYS A 106 11.00 -19.52 2.56
CA LYS A 106 10.54 -20.42 1.49
C LYS A 106 9.32 -21.22 1.94
N ASP A 107 8.55 -21.70 0.96
CA ASP A 107 7.47 -22.65 1.22
C ASP A 107 8.00 -23.90 1.91
N GLY A 108 7.33 -24.35 2.96
CA GLY A 108 7.76 -25.47 3.79
C GLY A 108 8.85 -25.15 4.82
N ALA A 109 9.30 -23.88 4.94
CA ALA A 109 10.30 -23.51 5.94
C ALA A 109 9.72 -23.57 7.36
N LYS A 110 10.53 -24.04 8.31
CA LYS A 110 10.22 -23.92 9.74
C LYS A 110 10.59 -22.53 10.22
N VAL A 111 9.69 -21.93 10.98
CA VAL A 111 9.84 -20.58 11.56
C VAL A 111 9.52 -20.63 13.05
N SER A 112 10.15 -19.75 13.80
CA SER A 112 9.93 -19.58 15.24
C SER A 112 9.19 -18.30 15.52
N ALA A 113 8.52 -18.23 16.66
CA ALA A 113 7.85 -17.03 17.13
C ALA A 113 8.83 -15.83 17.16
N GLY A 114 8.44 -14.71 16.56
CA GLY A 114 9.28 -13.52 16.37
C GLY A 114 10.00 -13.43 15.02
N ASP A 115 9.97 -14.48 14.18
CA ASP A 115 10.58 -14.41 12.87
C ASP A 115 9.77 -13.53 11.92
N VAL A 116 10.47 -12.70 11.13
CA VAL A 116 9.85 -11.87 10.09
C VAL A 116 9.82 -12.64 8.78
N ILE A 117 8.63 -13.05 8.36
CA ILE A 117 8.42 -13.87 7.15
C ILE A 117 8.19 -13.08 5.88
N ALA A 118 7.70 -11.84 6.00
CA ALA A 118 7.52 -10.94 4.87
C ALA A 118 7.65 -9.49 5.30
N THR A 119 8.06 -8.62 4.35
CA THR A 119 8.18 -7.17 4.54
C THR A 119 7.68 -6.43 3.30
N TRP A 120 7.16 -5.22 3.47
CA TRP A 120 6.76 -4.34 2.36
C TRP A 120 6.83 -2.88 2.78
N ASP A 121 6.74 -1.98 1.81
CA ASP A 121 6.59 -0.56 2.08
C ASP A 121 5.09 -0.21 2.05
N PRO A 122 4.47 0.17 3.16
CA PRO A 122 3.05 0.50 3.22
C PRO A 122 2.70 1.80 2.49
N LEU A 123 3.70 2.66 2.22
CA LEU A 123 3.50 3.95 1.56
C LEU A 123 3.56 3.86 0.04
N ASN A 124 4.15 2.79 -0.50
CA ASN A 124 4.35 2.59 -1.91
C ASN A 124 3.59 1.36 -2.42
N HIS A 125 2.87 1.53 -3.52
CA HIS A 125 2.25 0.45 -4.27
C HIS A 125 3.02 0.27 -5.57
N PRO A 126 4.10 -0.56 -5.59
CA PRO A 126 4.93 -0.71 -6.77
C PRO A 126 4.17 -1.43 -7.89
N ILE A 127 4.49 -1.10 -9.14
CA ILE A 127 4.11 -1.89 -10.30
C ILE A 127 5.33 -2.68 -10.72
N ILE A 128 5.26 -4.00 -10.67
CA ILE A 128 6.39 -4.89 -10.83
C ILE A 128 6.33 -5.58 -12.19
N SER A 129 7.44 -5.58 -12.93
CA SER A 129 7.52 -6.25 -14.21
C SER A 129 7.64 -7.77 -14.04
N GLU A 130 6.74 -8.52 -14.69
CA GLU A 130 6.77 -9.99 -14.72
C GLU A 130 7.64 -10.53 -15.86
N VAL A 131 8.06 -9.67 -16.79
CA VAL A 131 8.82 -10.05 -17.98
C VAL A 131 9.98 -9.09 -18.22
N LYS A 132 10.99 -9.55 -18.91
CA LYS A 132 12.11 -8.71 -19.34
C LYS A 132 11.87 -8.15 -20.75
N GLY A 133 12.34 -6.93 -20.98
CA GLY A 133 12.26 -6.28 -22.28
C GLY A 133 12.68 -4.82 -22.23
N LYS A 134 12.14 -4.01 -23.11
CA LYS A 134 12.31 -2.57 -23.11
C LYS A 134 10.99 -1.89 -22.80
N ALA A 135 11.03 -0.86 -21.99
CA ALA A 135 9.85 -0.05 -21.68
C ALA A 135 9.45 0.76 -22.91
N LYS A 136 8.17 0.72 -23.24
CA LYS A 136 7.52 1.61 -24.21
C LYS A 136 6.41 2.35 -23.50
N LEU A 137 6.47 3.67 -23.53
CA LEU A 137 5.53 4.54 -22.87
C LEU A 137 4.39 4.86 -23.86
N LEU A 138 3.16 4.49 -23.50
CA LEU A 138 1.97 4.70 -24.32
C LEU A 138 1.07 5.73 -23.63
N ASP A 139 0.46 6.62 -24.41
CA ASP A 139 -0.48 7.65 -23.94
C ASP A 139 0.10 8.59 -22.87
N MET A 140 1.43 8.74 -22.82
CA MET A 140 2.13 9.63 -21.89
C MET A 140 2.52 10.94 -22.58
N GLU A 141 1.55 11.83 -22.73
CA GLU A 141 1.76 13.14 -23.34
C GLU A 141 1.95 14.20 -22.26
N SER A 142 3.12 14.87 -22.27
CA SER A 142 3.46 15.90 -21.30
C SER A 142 2.49 17.09 -21.37
N GLY A 143 1.93 17.48 -20.22
CA GLY A 143 0.93 18.55 -20.08
C GLY A 143 -0.50 18.15 -20.47
N ILE A 144 -0.72 16.90 -20.93
CA ILE A 144 -2.04 16.38 -21.32
C ILE A 144 -2.46 15.23 -20.41
N SER A 145 -1.67 14.17 -20.34
CA SER A 145 -1.93 12.98 -19.52
C SER A 145 -0.93 12.81 -18.36
N VAL A 146 0.26 13.40 -18.50
CA VAL A 146 1.33 13.36 -17.51
C VAL A 146 1.97 14.73 -17.33
N ARG A 147 2.64 14.95 -16.20
CA ARG A 147 3.52 16.10 -15.95
C ARG A 147 4.88 15.65 -15.45
N VAL A 148 5.91 16.42 -15.75
CA VAL A 148 7.24 16.20 -15.20
C VAL A 148 7.32 16.91 -13.83
N VAL A 149 7.66 16.15 -12.80
CA VAL A 149 7.86 16.66 -11.44
C VAL A 149 9.31 16.44 -11.08
N GLU A 150 9.97 17.50 -10.69
CA GLU A 150 11.35 17.45 -10.20
C GLU A 150 11.34 17.23 -8.68
N ASP A 151 12.01 16.17 -8.21
CA ASP A 151 12.17 15.91 -6.79
C ASP A 151 13.17 16.93 -6.21
N PRO A 152 12.72 17.82 -5.28
CA PRO A 152 13.57 18.88 -4.75
C PRO A 152 14.73 18.37 -3.89
N LEU A 153 14.71 17.12 -3.45
CA LEU A 153 15.76 16.52 -2.63
C LEU A 153 16.84 15.82 -3.47
N THR A 154 16.41 15.14 -4.51
CA THR A 154 17.32 14.33 -5.35
C THR A 154 17.68 15.01 -6.66
N GLY A 155 16.93 16.03 -7.10
CA GLY A 155 17.05 16.68 -8.41
C GLY A 155 16.69 15.79 -9.59
N LEU A 156 16.08 14.62 -9.32
CA LEU A 156 15.63 13.70 -10.35
C LEU A 156 14.25 14.12 -10.88
N SER A 157 14.10 14.08 -12.20
CA SER A 157 12.82 14.34 -12.85
C SER A 157 12.02 13.03 -12.97
N ASN A 158 10.86 13.00 -12.35
CA ASN A 158 9.90 11.91 -12.44
C ASN A 158 8.70 12.33 -13.29
N ILE A 159 8.06 11.37 -13.93
CA ILE A 159 6.82 11.60 -14.66
C ILE A 159 5.65 11.24 -13.73
N GLU A 160 4.75 12.17 -13.49
CA GLU A 160 3.53 11.95 -12.70
C GLU A 160 2.31 11.86 -13.61
N VAL A 161 1.48 10.85 -13.40
CA VAL A 161 0.21 10.67 -14.11
C VAL A 161 -0.82 11.64 -13.55
N LEU A 162 -1.38 12.52 -14.40
CA LEU A 162 -2.37 13.51 -14.02
C LEU A 162 -3.71 12.88 -13.64
N ASP A 163 -4.39 13.46 -12.67
CA ASP A 163 -5.78 13.15 -12.36
C ASP A 163 -6.69 13.49 -13.55
N ALA A 164 -7.76 12.73 -13.74
CA ALA A 164 -8.73 12.98 -14.81
C ALA A 164 -9.33 14.39 -14.78
N ALA A 165 -9.43 15.00 -13.58
CA ALA A 165 -9.91 16.37 -13.39
C ALA A 165 -8.88 17.43 -13.85
N GLU A 166 -7.59 17.10 -13.81
CA GLU A 166 -6.49 18.00 -14.21
C GLU A 166 -6.13 17.87 -15.68
N ARG A 167 -6.61 16.81 -16.36
CA ARG A 167 -6.36 16.57 -17.78
C ARG A 167 -7.16 17.52 -18.67
N THR A 168 -6.56 17.92 -19.76
CA THR A 168 -7.27 18.64 -20.84
C THR A 168 -8.37 17.76 -21.46
N ALA A 169 -9.29 18.37 -22.21
CA ALA A 169 -10.35 17.61 -22.90
C ALA A 169 -9.80 16.52 -23.82
N ALA A 170 -8.65 16.76 -24.46
CA ALA A 170 -7.96 15.79 -25.32
C ALA A 170 -7.31 14.63 -24.53
N GLY A 171 -7.00 14.83 -23.27
CA GLY A 171 -6.33 13.82 -22.42
C GLY A 171 -7.26 12.93 -21.62
N LYS A 172 -8.59 13.16 -21.68
CA LYS A 172 -9.54 12.39 -20.87
C LYS A 172 -9.64 10.92 -21.26
N ASP A 173 -9.46 10.63 -22.54
CA ASP A 173 -9.55 9.28 -23.09
C ASP A 173 -8.19 8.56 -23.11
N LEU A 174 -7.11 9.25 -22.76
CA LEU A 174 -5.77 8.66 -22.71
C LEU A 174 -5.61 7.78 -21.46
N ALA A 175 -5.02 6.60 -21.64
CA ALA A 175 -4.73 5.65 -20.59
C ALA A 175 -3.20 5.44 -20.48
N PRO A 176 -2.48 6.28 -19.70
CA PRO A 176 -1.04 6.12 -19.52
C PRO A 176 -0.66 4.69 -19.16
N THR A 177 0.14 4.06 -20.03
CA THR A 177 0.44 2.63 -19.95
C THR A 177 1.91 2.40 -20.25
N ILE A 178 2.54 1.51 -19.47
CA ILE A 178 3.87 1.00 -19.77
C ILE A 178 3.70 -0.36 -20.44
N SER A 179 4.18 -0.48 -21.68
CA SER A 179 4.21 -1.74 -22.44
C SER A 179 5.64 -2.25 -22.47
N ILE A 180 5.83 -3.54 -22.27
CA ILE A 180 7.15 -4.17 -22.41
C ILE A 180 7.25 -4.76 -23.80
N VAL A 181 8.28 -4.34 -24.54
CA VAL A 181 8.55 -4.78 -25.91
C VAL A 181 9.88 -5.53 -26.01
N ASP A 182 9.98 -6.39 -27.00
CA ASP A 182 11.22 -7.09 -27.35
C ASP A 182 12.22 -6.17 -28.08
N GLY A 183 13.40 -6.68 -28.42
CA GLY A 183 14.41 -5.93 -29.19
C GLY A 183 13.97 -5.56 -30.61
N LYS A 184 12.84 -6.09 -31.11
CA LYS A 184 12.27 -5.81 -32.43
C LYS A 184 11.05 -4.87 -32.36
N GLY A 185 10.61 -4.48 -31.16
CA GLY A 185 9.48 -3.60 -30.90
C GLY A 185 8.12 -4.31 -30.81
N ASN A 186 8.10 -5.66 -30.79
CA ASN A 186 6.86 -6.40 -30.57
C ASN A 186 6.55 -6.50 -29.08
N GLU A 187 5.27 -6.48 -28.72
CA GLU A 187 4.82 -6.66 -27.33
C GLU A 187 5.21 -8.04 -26.79
N VAL A 188 5.80 -8.05 -25.59
CA VAL A 188 6.12 -9.29 -24.86
C VAL A 188 4.86 -9.76 -24.14
N LEU A 189 4.58 -11.07 -24.20
CA LEU A 189 3.44 -11.65 -23.51
C LEU A 189 3.80 -11.97 -22.05
N LEU A 190 2.84 -11.81 -21.14
CA LEU A 190 2.94 -12.25 -19.75
C LEU A 190 3.18 -13.79 -19.70
N PRO A 191 3.72 -14.32 -18.59
CA PRO A 191 4.02 -15.75 -18.44
C PRO A 191 2.83 -16.68 -18.70
N ASN A 192 1.60 -16.18 -18.56
CA ASN A 192 0.37 -16.91 -18.92
C ASN A 192 0.15 -17.06 -20.44
N GLY A 193 0.96 -16.42 -21.27
CA GLY A 193 0.95 -16.49 -22.75
C GLY A 193 -0.27 -15.89 -23.44
N LYS A 194 -1.21 -15.27 -22.72
CA LYS A 194 -2.51 -14.81 -23.26
C LYS A 194 -2.64 -13.31 -23.40
N ARG A 195 -1.87 -12.53 -22.64
CA ARG A 195 -1.98 -11.07 -22.61
C ARG A 195 -0.62 -10.43 -22.80
N PRO A 196 -0.54 -9.29 -23.49
CA PRO A 196 0.68 -8.51 -23.55
C PRO A 196 1.00 -7.94 -22.17
N ALA A 197 2.28 -7.71 -21.91
CA ALA A 197 2.77 -7.12 -20.68
C ALA A 197 2.56 -5.60 -20.69
N ASN A 198 1.32 -5.20 -20.52
CA ASN A 198 0.87 -3.81 -20.49
C ASN A 198 0.42 -3.47 -19.08
N TYR A 199 1.08 -2.49 -18.48
CA TYR A 199 0.83 -2.00 -17.13
C TYR A 199 0.16 -0.64 -17.22
N ILE A 200 -1.16 -0.61 -16.99
CA ILE A 200 -1.93 0.64 -16.96
C ILE A 200 -1.62 1.33 -15.64
N LEU A 201 -1.24 2.60 -15.70
CA LEU A 201 -0.86 3.38 -14.55
C LEU A 201 -2.08 4.00 -13.87
N GLU A 202 -2.10 3.92 -12.56
CA GLU A 202 -3.11 4.58 -11.75
C GLU A 202 -2.85 6.09 -11.70
N LEU A 203 -3.88 6.85 -11.30
CA LEU A 203 -3.77 8.30 -11.13
C LEU A 203 -2.72 8.63 -10.06
N LYS A 204 -1.93 9.67 -10.31
CA LYS A 204 -0.82 10.12 -9.44
C LYS A 204 0.33 9.13 -9.30
N SER A 205 0.39 8.10 -10.15
CA SER A 205 1.55 7.22 -10.21
C SER A 205 2.79 8.01 -10.64
N LEU A 206 3.91 7.71 -9.99
CA LEU A 206 5.23 8.26 -10.33
C LEU A 206 5.98 7.25 -11.19
N VAL A 207 6.44 7.70 -12.34
CA VAL A 207 7.20 6.89 -13.30
C VAL A 207 8.63 7.41 -13.34
N ASN A 208 9.56 6.56 -12.94
CA ASN A 208 10.99 6.85 -12.90
C ASN A 208 11.79 6.15 -14.00
N ILE A 209 11.09 5.60 -15.00
CA ILE A 209 11.69 4.93 -16.16
C ILE A 209 11.58 5.78 -17.41
N SER A 210 12.53 5.60 -18.33
CA SER A 210 12.59 6.31 -19.60
C SER A 210 12.13 5.41 -20.76
N GLU A 211 11.69 6.04 -21.85
CA GLU A 211 11.37 5.33 -23.09
C GLU A 211 12.57 4.51 -23.58
N GLY A 212 12.35 3.24 -23.88
CA GLY A 212 13.37 2.32 -24.36
C GLY A 212 14.32 1.78 -23.28
N GLN A 213 14.13 2.12 -22.01
CA GLN A 213 14.91 1.58 -20.91
C GLN A 213 14.76 0.07 -20.81
N ALA A 214 15.87 -0.64 -20.57
CA ALA A 214 15.84 -2.07 -20.35
C ALA A 214 15.23 -2.37 -18.97
N ILE A 215 14.24 -3.24 -18.96
CA ILE A 215 13.51 -3.70 -17.78
C ILE A 215 13.81 -5.19 -17.58
N GLU A 216 14.10 -5.57 -16.37
CA GLU A 216 14.25 -6.96 -15.95
C GLU A 216 13.02 -7.44 -15.17
N VAL A 217 12.94 -8.76 -14.98
CA VAL A 217 11.88 -9.35 -14.13
C VAL A 217 12.08 -8.89 -12.70
N GLY A 218 11.02 -8.39 -12.07
CA GLY A 218 11.06 -7.89 -10.69
C GLY A 218 11.44 -6.42 -10.53
N ASP A 219 11.64 -5.68 -11.66
CA ASP A 219 11.83 -4.22 -11.65
C ASP A 219 10.51 -3.50 -11.45
#